data_a0945c1de3e2638c20f8e3352c022053
#
_entry.id   a0945c1de3e2638c20f8e3352c022053
#
_cell.length_a   1.000
_cell.length_b   1.000
_cell.length_c   1.000
_cell.angle_alpha   90.00
_cell.angle_beta   90.00
_cell.angle_gamma   90.00
#
_symmetry.space_group_name_H-M   'P 1'
#
loop_
_entity.id
_entity.type
_entity.pdbx_description
1 polymer ?
#
loop_
_entity_poly.entity_id
_entity_poly.type
_entity_poly.pdbx_seq_one_letter_code
_entity_poly.pdbx_strand_id
1 'polypeptide(L)'
;QFVRDARIAQLYEGTNGIQALDLVGRKLPMHNGRLLRSFFHEVKEYIEENAFNYNLKEVIPHLMKSFGRLQQATAFIASKGLSDPEEGAGPATDYLKMFALTSLAYVWVKYIDISNRKMNDDPKGFYKAKIATGTFFLNKVLPETGALMSSIMSGASSYTKYEDDFFESSFS
;
A
#
# COMPACT_ATOMS: atom_id res chain seq x y z
N GLN A 1 -7.68 22.05 0.10
CA GLN A 1 -6.63 22.15 -0.94
C GLN A 1 -6.20 20.77 -1.41
N PHE A 2 -5.85 19.83 -0.54
CA PHE A 2 -5.42 18.47 -0.91
C PHE A 2 -6.37 17.73 -1.87
N VAL A 3 -7.68 17.88 -1.71
CA VAL A 3 -8.67 17.28 -2.63
C VAL A 3 -8.51 17.84 -4.05
N ARG A 4 -8.29 19.15 -4.18
CA ARG A 4 -8.08 19.80 -5.48
C ARG A 4 -6.77 19.39 -6.11
N ASP A 5 -5.71 19.34 -5.32
CA ASP A 5 -4.37 18.96 -5.79
C ASP A 5 -4.30 17.48 -6.22
N ALA A 6 -5.01 16.59 -5.51
CA ALA A 6 -5.07 15.18 -5.83
C ALA A 6 -5.97 14.88 -7.05
N ARG A 7 -6.90 15.81 -7.43
CA ARG A 7 -7.87 15.54 -8.51
C ARG A 7 -7.22 15.29 -9.87
N ILE A 8 -6.08 15.91 -10.13
CA ILE A 8 -5.37 15.71 -11.41
C ILE A 8 -4.94 14.26 -11.62
N ALA A 9 -4.69 13.52 -10.54
CA ALA A 9 -4.35 12.10 -10.61
C ALA A 9 -5.45 11.23 -11.23
N GLN A 10 -6.71 11.70 -11.22
CA GLN A 10 -7.84 11.03 -11.86
C GLN A 10 -7.96 11.32 -13.36
N LEU A 11 -7.23 12.30 -13.87
CA LEU A 11 -7.28 12.75 -15.26
C LEU A 11 -6.15 12.17 -16.11
N TYR A 12 -5.07 11.71 -15.48
CA TYR A 12 -3.95 11.10 -16.18
C TYR A 12 -4.32 9.68 -16.63
N GLU A 13 -4.07 9.43 -17.91
CA GLU A 13 -4.26 8.13 -18.52
C GLU A 13 -2.92 7.45 -18.82
N GLY A 14 -2.89 6.11 -18.72
CA GLY A 14 -1.75 5.30 -19.17
C GLY A 14 -0.48 5.40 -18.34
N THR A 15 -0.49 6.12 -17.19
CA THR A 15 0.72 6.33 -16.38
C THR A 15 0.84 5.41 -15.17
N ASN A 16 -0.21 4.67 -14.80
CA ASN A 16 -0.21 3.82 -13.59
C ASN A 16 0.88 2.75 -13.64
N GLY A 17 1.02 2.05 -14.75
CA GLY A 17 2.07 1.04 -14.94
C GLY A 17 3.47 1.65 -14.90
N ILE A 18 3.66 2.80 -15.54
CA ILE A 18 4.94 3.53 -15.51
C ILE A 18 5.28 4.00 -14.08
N GLN A 19 4.31 4.50 -13.33
CA GLN A 19 4.50 4.89 -11.93
C GLN A 19 4.83 3.69 -11.03
N ALA A 20 4.23 2.55 -11.31
CA ALA A 20 4.51 1.31 -10.58
C ALA A 20 5.94 0.82 -10.85
N LEU A 21 6.37 0.81 -12.11
CA LEU A 21 7.74 0.47 -12.49
C LEU A 21 8.76 1.49 -11.93
N ASP A 22 8.42 2.78 -11.95
CA ASP A 22 9.27 3.81 -11.35
C ASP A 22 9.41 3.64 -9.83
N LEU A 23 8.33 3.27 -9.14
CA LEU A 23 8.40 2.95 -7.71
C LEU A 23 9.38 1.81 -7.45
N VAL A 24 9.19 0.67 -8.11
CA VAL A 24 9.96 -0.54 -7.86
C VAL A 24 11.41 -0.41 -8.36
N GLY A 25 11.60 0.05 -9.60
CA GLY A 25 12.92 0.07 -10.24
C GLY A 25 13.81 1.24 -9.83
N ARG A 26 13.23 2.37 -9.44
CA ARG A 26 13.99 3.59 -9.14
C ARG A 26 13.81 4.08 -7.69
N LYS A 27 12.57 4.26 -7.22
CA LYS A 27 12.32 4.92 -5.93
C LYS A 27 12.68 4.04 -4.74
N LEU A 28 12.37 2.74 -4.79
CA LEU A 28 12.71 1.82 -3.70
C LEU A 28 14.22 1.73 -3.45
N PRO A 29 15.08 1.53 -4.49
CA PRO A 29 16.53 1.47 -4.29
C PRO A 29 17.17 2.84 -4.08
N MET A 30 16.48 3.94 -4.32
CA MET A 30 17.03 5.29 -4.23
C MET A 30 17.73 5.53 -2.87
N HIS A 31 18.92 6.10 -2.92
CA HIS A 31 19.77 6.31 -1.75
C HIS A 31 19.95 5.04 -0.89
N ASN A 32 20.17 3.90 -1.55
CA ASN A 32 20.30 2.58 -0.91
C ASN A 32 19.04 2.23 -0.06
N GLY A 33 17.84 2.62 -0.52
CA GLY A 33 16.58 2.36 0.16
C GLY A 33 16.33 3.22 1.42
N ARG A 34 17.10 4.30 1.61
CA ARG A 34 16.98 5.16 2.82
C ARG A 34 15.58 5.75 2.95
N LEU A 35 14.97 6.22 1.86
CA LEU A 35 13.66 6.86 1.90
C LEU A 35 12.57 5.86 2.32
N LEU A 36 12.62 4.65 1.77
CA LEU A 36 11.71 3.57 2.17
C LEU A 36 11.89 3.22 3.65
N ARG A 37 13.12 3.03 4.11
CA ARG A 37 13.40 2.73 5.52
C ARG A 37 12.94 3.82 6.46
N SER A 38 13.07 5.10 6.06
CA SER A 38 12.55 6.23 6.85
C SER A 38 11.03 6.16 7.02
N PHE A 39 10.30 5.89 5.95
CA PHE A 39 8.85 5.70 6.01
C PHE A 39 8.47 4.47 6.86
N PHE A 40 9.15 3.35 6.68
CA PHE A 40 8.88 2.13 7.45
C PHE A 40 9.16 2.34 8.95
N HIS A 41 10.21 3.08 9.27
CA HIS A 41 10.55 3.41 10.65
C HIS A 41 9.46 4.25 11.31
N GLU A 42 9.00 5.31 10.64
CA GLU A 42 7.91 6.16 11.13
C GLU A 42 6.61 5.37 11.40
N VAL A 43 6.22 4.50 10.46
CA VAL A 43 5.02 3.67 10.63
C VAL A 43 5.20 2.67 11.78
N LYS A 44 6.37 2.05 11.87
CA LYS A 44 6.70 1.10 12.93
C LYS A 44 6.67 1.76 14.32
N GLU A 45 7.36 2.89 14.48
CA GLU A 45 7.36 3.64 15.74
C GLU A 45 5.93 4.01 16.16
N TYR A 46 5.12 4.51 15.23
CA TYR A 46 3.73 4.85 15.52
C TYR A 46 2.92 3.63 15.99
N ILE A 47 3.11 2.48 15.37
CA ILE A 47 2.46 1.22 15.78
C ILE A 47 2.91 0.83 17.21
N GLU A 48 4.21 0.86 17.50
CA GLU A 48 4.78 0.48 18.78
C GLU A 48 4.30 1.41 19.90
N GLU A 49 4.31 2.71 19.69
CA GLU A 49 3.81 3.71 20.64
C GLU A 49 2.31 3.56 20.97
N ASN A 50 1.52 3.07 19.99
CA ASN A 50 0.08 2.96 20.11
C ASN A 50 -0.43 1.52 20.32
N ALA A 51 0.47 0.54 20.48
CA ALA A 51 0.09 -0.87 20.61
C ALA A 51 -0.88 -1.13 21.77
N PHE A 52 -0.77 -0.37 22.87
CA PHE A 52 -1.63 -0.46 24.05
C PHE A 52 -2.62 0.70 24.19
N ASN A 53 -2.74 1.55 23.15
CA ASN A 53 -3.69 2.65 23.18
C ASN A 53 -5.12 2.13 23.07
N TYR A 54 -5.88 2.25 24.16
CA TYR A 54 -7.27 1.74 24.24
C TYR A 54 -8.17 2.29 23.14
N ASN A 55 -7.98 3.56 22.76
CA ASN A 55 -8.79 4.21 21.71
C ASN A 55 -8.50 3.69 20.31
N LEU A 56 -7.39 2.99 20.11
CA LEU A 56 -6.94 2.46 18.83
C LEU A 56 -6.89 0.93 18.78
N LYS A 57 -7.29 0.25 19.84
CA LYS A 57 -7.21 -1.22 19.99
C LYS A 57 -7.85 -1.99 18.83
N GLU A 58 -8.87 -1.44 18.21
CA GLU A 58 -9.59 -2.08 17.10
C GLU A 58 -9.00 -1.74 15.73
N VAL A 59 -8.23 -0.68 15.61
CA VAL A 59 -7.73 -0.19 14.32
C VAL A 59 -6.22 -0.44 14.11
N ILE A 60 -5.42 -0.42 15.18
CA ILE A 60 -3.98 -0.73 15.12
C ILE A 60 -3.69 -2.11 14.50
N PRO A 61 -4.43 -3.20 14.83
CA PRO A 61 -4.17 -4.51 14.23
C PRO A 61 -4.34 -4.54 12.71
N HIS A 62 -5.23 -3.73 12.16
CA HIS A 62 -5.40 -3.61 10.70
C HIS A 62 -4.16 -2.98 10.04
N LEU A 63 -3.64 -1.90 10.64
CA LEU A 63 -2.41 -1.27 10.17
C LEU A 63 -1.22 -2.22 10.30
N MET A 64 -1.04 -2.87 11.44
CA MET A 64 0.03 -3.85 11.66
C MET A 64 0.04 -4.94 10.59
N LYS A 65 -1.15 -5.49 10.30
CA LYS A 65 -1.29 -6.58 9.32
C LYS A 65 -0.95 -6.12 7.90
N SER A 66 -1.45 -4.96 7.47
CA SER A 66 -1.15 -4.42 6.14
C SER A 66 0.31 -4.00 6.01
N PHE A 67 0.87 -3.39 7.05
CA PHE A 67 2.28 -3.01 7.09
C PHE A 67 3.21 -4.22 7.04
N GLY A 68 2.91 -5.29 7.78
CA GLY A 68 3.66 -6.55 7.71
C GLY A 68 3.64 -7.16 6.30
N ARG A 69 2.49 -7.15 5.62
CA ARG A 69 2.38 -7.58 4.22
C ARG A 69 3.22 -6.72 3.29
N LEU A 70 3.18 -5.40 3.46
CA LEU A 70 3.99 -4.48 2.66
C LEU A 70 5.49 -4.73 2.83
N GLN A 71 5.95 -4.98 4.07
CA GLN A 71 7.35 -5.31 4.33
C GLN A 71 7.77 -6.62 3.65
N GLN A 72 6.93 -7.65 3.72
CA GLN A 72 7.19 -8.94 3.07
C GLN A 72 7.20 -8.81 1.54
N ALA A 73 6.24 -8.10 0.96
CA ALA A 73 6.18 -7.83 -0.48
C ALA A 73 7.42 -7.04 -0.94
N THR A 74 7.85 -6.04 -0.16
CA THR A 74 9.07 -5.27 -0.45
C THR A 74 10.31 -6.16 -0.47
N ALA A 75 10.46 -7.04 0.52
CA ALA A 75 11.58 -7.96 0.60
C ALA A 75 11.58 -8.95 -0.58
N PHE A 76 10.41 -9.47 -0.95
CA PHE A 76 10.25 -10.35 -2.11
C PHE A 76 10.69 -9.67 -3.41
N ILE A 77 10.14 -8.49 -3.71
CA ILE A 77 10.48 -7.72 -4.92
C ILE A 77 11.97 -7.37 -4.96
N ALA A 78 12.53 -6.93 -3.83
CA ALA A 78 13.96 -6.61 -3.75
C ALA A 78 14.84 -7.83 -4.02
N SER A 79 14.50 -8.98 -3.44
CA SER A 79 15.27 -10.22 -3.63
C SER A 79 15.17 -10.76 -5.05
N LYS A 80 13.97 -10.73 -5.63
CA LYS A 80 13.73 -11.20 -7.01
C LYS A 80 14.35 -10.26 -8.04
N GLY A 81 14.16 -8.95 -7.91
CA GLY A 81 14.69 -7.97 -8.83
C GLY A 81 16.22 -7.89 -8.87
N LEU A 82 16.93 -8.39 -7.84
CA LEU A 82 18.38 -8.53 -7.86
C LEU A 82 18.86 -9.69 -8.76
N SER A 83 18.07 -10.75 -8.87
CA SER A 83 18.39 -11.93 -9.68
C SER A 83 17.79 -11.84 -11.09
N ASP A 84 16.61 -11.27 -11.21
CA ASP A 84 15.85 -11.14 -12.45
C ASP A 84 15.02 -9.85 -12.41
N PRO A 85 15.36 -8.82 -13.22
CA PRO A 85 14.59 -7.57 -13.26
C PRO A 85 13.12 -7.75 -13.66
N GLU A 86 12.79 -8.73 -14.51
CA GLU A 86 11.41 -8.99 -14.95
C GLU A 86 10.58 -9.56 -13.81
N GLU A 87 11.14 -10.49 -13.04
CA GLU A 87 10.51 -11.04 -11.83
C GLU A 87 10.28 -9.96 -10.76
N GLY A 88 11.15 -8.96 -10.67
CA GLY A 88 10.97 -7.82 -9.76
C GLY A 88 9.96 -6.80 -10.29
N ALA A 89 9.87 -6.61 -11.60
CA ALA A 89 8.99 -5.64 -12.25
C ALA A 89 7.54 -6.14 -12.41
N GLY A 90 7.36 -7.44 -12.61
CA GLY A 90 6.05 -8.05 -12.87
C GLY A 90 4.98 -7.66 -11.84
N PRO A 91 5.21 -7.78 -10.54
CA PRO A 91 4.24 -7.43 -9.52
C PRO A 91 4.15 -5.93 -9.20
N ALA A 92 4.80 -5.05 -9.98
CA ALA A 92 4.95 -3.62 -9.65
C ALA A 92 3.61 -2.90 -9.43
N THR A 93 2.60 -3.17 -10.26
CA THR A 93 1.27 -2.54 -10.17
C THR A 93 0.54 -2.92 -8.89
N ASP A 94 0.56 -4.19 -8.54
CA ASP A 94 -0.05 -4.69 -7.30
C ASP A 94 0.69 -4.16 -6.07
N TYR A 95 2.01 -4.07 -6.16
CA TYR A 95 2.83 -3.50 -5.11
C TYR A 95 2.56 -2.00 -4.90
N LEU A 96 2.45 -1.21 -5.98
CA LEU A 96 2.08 0.21 -5.89
C LEU A 96 0.73 0.38 -5.17
N LYS A 97 -0.26 -0.44 -5.53
CA LYS A 97 -1.58 -0.43 -4.89
C LYS A 97 -1.51 -0.81 -3.41
N MET A 98 -0.77 -1.87 -3.08
CA MET A 98 -0.56 -2.29 -1.68
C MET A 98 0.12 -1.19 -0.87
N PHE A 99 1.15 -0.55 -1.42
CA PHE A 99 1.84 0.55 -0.77
C PHE A 99 0.89 1.72 -0.50
N ALA A 100 0.10 2.11 -1.49
CA ALA A 100 -0.88 3.19 -1.37
C ALA A 100 -1.94 2.88 -0.30
N LEU A 101 -2.53 1.67 -0.31
CA LEU A 101 -3.54 1.25 0.67
C LEU A 101 -2.96 1.25 2.10
N THR A 102 -1.74 0.78 2.28
CA THR A 102 -1.08 0.75 3.59
C THR A 102 -0.74 2.16 4.08
N SER A 103 -0.28 3.04 3.19
CA SER A 103 -0.04 4.46 3.52
C SER A 103 -1.32 5.17 3.92
N LEU A 104 -2.42 4.94 3.20
CA LEU A 104 -3.74 5.46 3.57
C LEU A 104 -4.22 4.91 4.92
N ALA A 105 -3.97 3.63 5.21
CA ALA A 105 -4.31 3.05 6.50
C ALA A 105 -3.58 3.76 7.65
N TYR A 106 -2.29 4.04 7.48
CA TYR A 106 -1.51 4.81 8.44
C TYR A 106 -2.12 6.19 8.72
N VAL A 107 -2.47 6.92 7.65
CA VAL A 107 -3.11 8.24 7.78
C VAL A 107 -4.49 8.13 8.43
N TRP A 108 -5.31 7.12 8.08
CA TRP A 108 -6.63 6.92 8.68
C TRP A 108 -6.54 6.59 10.17
N VAL A 109 -5.59 5.77 10.60
CA VAL A 109 -5.40 5.47 12.02
C VAL A 109 -5.02 6.74 12.80
N LYS A 110 -4.14 7.59 12.26
CA LYS A 110 -3.82 8.92 12.83
C LYS A 110 -5.05 9.83 12.91
N TYR A 111 -5.90 9.84 11.89
CA TYR A 111 -7.15 10.62 11.90
C TYR A 111 -8.13 10.12 12.95
N ILE A 112 -8.26 8.79 13.11
CA ILE A 112 -9.10 8.19 14.15
C ILE A 112 -8.59 8.57 15.54
N ASP A 113 -7.28 8.52 15.78
CA ASP A 113 -6.67 8.91 17.05
C ASP A 113 -6.97 10.38 17.40
N ILE A 114 -6.71 11.30 16.45
CA ILE A 114 -7.00 12.72 16.63
C ILE A 114 -8.50 12.95 16.87
N SER A 115 -9.35 12.25 16.13
CA SER A 115 -10.81 12.37 16.21
C SER A 115 -11.33 11.89 17.57
N ASN A 116 -10.81 10.78 18.08
CA ASN A 116 -11.15 10.28 19.42
C ASN A 116 -10.80 11.29 20.51
N ARG A 117 -9.63 11.92 20.43
CA ARG A 117 -9.20 12.95 21.39
C ARG A 117 -10.04 14.23 21.34
N LYS A 118 -10.63 14.55 20.19
CA LYS A 118 -11.43 15.76 19.97
C LYS A 118 -12.94 15.53 19.98
N MET A 119 -13.39 14.33 20.32
CA MET A 119 -14.80 13.95 20.27
C MET A 119 -15.73 14.85 21.10
N ASN A 120 -15.24 15.37 22.24
CA ASN A 120 -16.03 16.24 23.12
C ASN A 120 -16.33 17.63 22.48
N ASP A 121 -15.53 18.04 21.47
CA ASP A 121 -15.66 19.31 20.76
C ASP A 121 -16.26 19.10 19.35
N ASP A 122 -17.22 18.19 19.20
CA ASP A 122 -17.78 17.81 17.91
C ASP A 122 -19.26 18.18 17.71
N PRO A 123 -19.62 19.49 17.74
CA PRO A 123 -21.01 19.91 17.67
C PRO A 123 -21.70 19.59 16.33
N LYS A 124 -20.92 19.32 15.26
CA LYS A 124 -21.41 19.02 13.91
C LYS A 124 -21.20 17.57 13.49
N GLY A 125 -20.68 16.71 14.35
CA GLY A 125 -20.40 15.31 14.05
C GLY A 125 -19.25 15.05 13.09
N PHE A 126 -18.32 16.04 12.91
CA PHE A 126 -17.19 15.91 12.00
C PHE A 126 -16.24 14.80 12.43
N TYR A 127 -15.83 14.78 13.71
CA TYR A 127 -14.92 13.76 14.22
C TYR A 127 -15.57 12.37 14.25
N LYS A 128 -16.85 12.30 14.59
CA LYS A 128 -17.64 11.05 14.51
C LYS A 128 -17.66 10.50 13.08
N ALA A 129 -17.89 11.35 12.09
CA ALA A 129 -17.87 10.95 10.68
C ALA A 129 -16.48 10.47 10.24
N LYS A 130 -15.39 11.12 10.70
CA LYS A 130 -14.02 10.69 10.41
C LYS A 130 -13.70 9.31 10.98
N ILE A 131 -14.11 9.02 12.20
CA ILE A 131 -13.94 7.69 12.80
C ILE A 131 -14.71 6.65 11.98
N ALA A 132 -15.97 6.90 11.66
CA ALA A 132 -16.78 5.98 10.87
C ALA A 132 -16.18 5.69 9.49
N THR A 133 -15.72 6.74 8.77
CA THR A 133 -15.09 6.60 7.45
C THR A 133 -13.77 5.83 7.52
N GLY A 134 -12.92 6.16 8.49
CA GLY A 134 -11.64 5.47 8.69
C GLY A 134 -11.84 4.00 9.06
N THR A 135 -12.79 3.70 9.95
CA THR A 135 -13.15 2.32 10.32
C THR A 135 -13.69 1.55 9.12
N PHE A 136 -14.54 2.17 8.30
CA PHE A 136 -14.99 1.56 7.04
C PHE A 136 -13.81 1.23 6.11
N PHE A 137 -12.89 2.18 5.90
CA PHE A 137 -11.72 1.96 5.07
C PHE A 137 -10.89 0.77 5.57
N LEU A 138 -10.59 0.73 6.86
CA LEU A 138 -9.78 -0.33 7.46
C LEU A 138 -10.45 -1.71 7.37
N ASN A 139 -11.78 -1.78 7.48
CA ASN A 139 -12.52 -3.04 7.48
C ASN A 139 -12.93 -3.52 6.09
N LYS A 140 -13.14 -2.62 5.12
CA LYS A 140 -13.75 -2.96 3.82
C LYS A 140 -12.83 -2.77 2.63
N VAL A 141 -11.89 -1.81 2.71
CA VAL A 141 -10.98 -1.51 1.60
C VAL A 141 -9.60 -2.13 1.84
N LEU A 142 -9.03 -1.92 3.02
CA LEU A 142 -7.69 -2.40 3.36
C LEU A 142 -7.49 -3.93 3.24
N PRO A 143 -8.50 -4.80 3.49
CA PRO A 143 -8.36 -6.24 3.33
C PRO A 143 -7.89 -6.68 1.94
N GLU A 144 -8.09 -5.86 0.90
CA GLU A 144 -7.58 -6.11 -0.46
C GLU A 144 -6.06 -6.35 -0.48
N THR A 145 -5.32 -5.79 0.48
CA THR A 145 -3.88 -6.07 0.63
C THR A 145 -3.56 -7.55 0.80
N GLY A 146 -4.53 -8.39 1.18
CA GLY A 146 -4.36 -9.84 1.24
C GLY A 146 -4.31 -10.49 -0.13
N ALA A 147 -5.21 -10.11 -1.03
CA ALA A 147 -5.24 -10.59 -2.41
C ALA A 147 -4.00 -10.08 -3.19
N LEU A 148 -3.68 -8.78 -3.01
CA LEU A 148 -2.48 -8.18 -3.61
C LEU A 148 -1.20 -8.90 -3.15
N MET A 149 -1.11 -9.29 -1.87
CA MET A 149 0.03 -10.07 -1.38
C MET A 149 0.17 -11.40 -2.09
N SER A 150 -0.93 -12.13 -2.28
CA SER A 150 -0.93 -13.41 -2.99
C SER A 150 -0.50 -13.23 -4.45
N SER A 151 -1.00 -12.20 -5.12
CA SER A 151 -0.61 -11.86 -6.50
C SER A 151 0.87 -11.50 -6.61
N ILE A 152 1.38 -10.63 -5.73
CA ILE A 152 2.79 -10.23 -5.72
C ILE A 152 3.70 -11.44 -5.54
N MET A 153 3.37 -12.33 -4.60
CA MET A 153 4.19 -13.50 -4.29
C MET A 153 4.20 -14.56 -5.40
N SER A 154 3.26 -14.51 -6.36
CA SER A 154 3.28 -15.38 -7.54
C SER A 154 4.37 -15.01 -8.56
N GLY A 155 4.93 -13.81 -8.46
CA GLY A 155 5.97 -13.33 -9.37
C GLY A 155 5.49 -13.09 -10.78
N ALA A 156 6.42 -13.05 -11.74
CA ALA A 156 6.15 -12.80 -13.15
C ALA A 156 6.04 -14.07 -14.01
N SER A 157 6.44 -15.22 -13.47
CA SER A 157 6.60 -16.46 -14.24
C SER A 157 5.34 -16.98 -14.96
N SER A 158 4.16 -16.53 -14.52
CA SER A 158 2.90 -16.94 -15.14
C SER A 158 2.62 -16.26 -16.49
N TYR A 159 3.32 -15.18 -16.81
CA TYR A 159 3.16 -14.43 -18.07
C TYR A 159 4.48 -14.20 -18.82
N THR A 160 5.64 -14.50 -18.22
CA THR A 160 6.95 -14.39 -18.89
C THR A 160 7.48 -15.71 -19.45
N LYS A 161 6.85 -16.85 -19.12
CA LYS A 161 7.29 -18.19 -19.55
C LYS A 161 6.83 -18.61 -20.95
N TYR A 162 5.91 -17.85 -21.55
CA TYR A 162 5.33 -18.22 -22.83
C TYR A 162 6.08 -17.47 -23.94
N GLU A 163 6.53 -18.24 -24.96
CA GLU A 163 7.05 -17.68 -26.20
C GLU A 163 5.91 -17.02 -26.99
N ASP A 164 6.21 -16.01 -27.79
CA ASP A 164 5.20 -15.26 -28.56
C ASP A 164 4.37 -16.19 -29.46
N ASP A 165 4.98 -17.20 -30.03
CA ASP A 165 4.37 -18.21 -30.91
C ASP A 165 3.31 -19.08 -30.20
N PHE A 166 3.33 -19.14 -28.87
CA PHE A 166 2.38 -19.97 -28.11
C PHE A 166 0.94 -19.52 -28.29
N PHE A 167 0.73 -18.20 -28.34
CA PHE A 167 -0.61 -17.66 -28.52
C PHE A 167 -1.06 -17.69 -29.97
N GLU A 168 -0.16 -17.58 -30.93
CA GLU A 168 -0.49 -17.67 -32.35
C GLU A 168 -0.87 -19.09 -32.79
N SER A 169 -0.16 -20.11 -32.27
CA SER A 169 -0.41 -21.51 -32.57
C SER A 169 -1.74 -22.05 -31.99
N SER A 170 -2.30 -21.39 -30.99
CA SER A 170 -3.55 -21.81 -30.34
C SER A 170 -4.81 -21.47 -31.13
N PHE A 171 -4.71 -20.65 -32.20
CA PHE A 171 -5.81 -20.20 -33.00
C PHE A 171 -5.78 -20.73 -34.48
N SER A 172 -4.82 -21.58 -34.79
CA SER A 172 -4.70 -22.30 -36.07
C SER A 172 -5.21 -23.75 -35.92
#